data_0890e1d8e0900425f95ccd911a0f3e0d
#
_entry.id   0890e1d8e0900425f95ccd911a0f3e0d
#
_cell.length_a   1.000
_cell.length_b   1.000
_cell.length_c   1.000
_cell.angle_alpha   90.00
_cell.angle_beta   90.00
_cell.angle_gamma   90.00
#
_symmetry.space_group_name_H-M   'P 1'
#
loop_
_entity.id
_entity.type
_entity.pdbx_description
1 polymer ?
#
loop_
_entity_poly.entity_id
_entity_poly.type
_entity_poly.pdbx_seq_one_letter_code
_entity_poly.pdbx_strand_id
1 'polypeptide(L)'
;MNPVITELEKLKTVAIIPCHRVEAEIGMVIASLPPYLTHLIFVDDASPDRTAEIVEMAARNDSRIILIRHQKNQGVGGAMITGFRKALELDADLVVKIDGDGQMDAVHLPALLAPLVYKQADYTKGNRFRDFQALQKMPPLRRFGNIALGFLTKAATGYWNLFDPTNGFVAIHGKVLAQLPLGRIDKGYFFETSMLAGLYLLGAVVKDIPMPARYGTEVSNLSSIARCLSFPQSCCERSFAA
;
A
#
# COMPACT_ATOMS: atom_id res chain seq x y z
N MET A 1 3.56 1.60 -27.92
CA MET A 1 3.58 0.69 -26.78
C MET A 1 4.33 1.39 -25.65
N ASN A 2 3.86 1.37 -24.42
CA ASN A 2 4.56 2.04 -23.31
C ASN A 2 5.83 1.23 -22.96
N PRO A 3 7.04 1.81 -23.05
CA PRO A 3 8.29 1.07 -22.82
C PRO A 3 8.36 0.42 -21.42
N VAL A 4 7.72 1.02 -20.42
CA VAL A 4 7.65 0.46 -19.06
C VAL A 4 6.88 -0.88 -19.07
N ILE A 5 5.78 -0.97 -19.81
CA ILE A 5 4.96 -2.19 -19.88
C ILE A 5 5.79 -3.34 -20.49
N THR A 6 6.55 -3.07 -21.56
CA THR A 6 7.42 -4.08 -22.20
C THR A 6 8.48 -4.62 -21.23
N GLU A 7 9.01 -3.78 -20.34
CA GLU A 7 9.94 -4.24 -19.30
C GLU A 7 9.21 -4.99 -18.17
N LEU A 8 7.98 -4.56 -17.79
CA LEU A 8 7.17 -5.24 -16.77
C LEU A 8 6.79 -6.66 -17.19
N GLU A 9 6.54 -6.91 -18.49
CA GLU A 9 6.24 -8.24 -19.01
C GLU A 9 7.39 -9.25 -18.84
N LYS A 10 8.61 -8.77 -18.60
CA LYS A 10 9.80 -9.60 -18.34
C LYS A 10 10.01 -9.88 -16.85
N LEU A 11 9.30 -9.19 -15.97
CA LEU A 11 9.47 -9.23 -14.53
C LEU A 11 8.28 -9.95 -13.87
N LYS A 12 8.56 -10.65 -12.80
CA LYS A 12 7.54 -11.23 -11.94
C LYS A 12 6.94 -10.14 -11.04
N THR A 13 5.91 -9.45 -11.55
CA THR A 13 5.23 -8.36 -10.84
C THR A 13 3.99 -8.89 -10.14
N VAL A 14 3.97 -8.82 -8.82
CA VAL A 14 2.91 -9.33 -7.95
C VAL A 14 2.12 -8.18 -7.35
N ALA A 15 0.79 -8.21 -7.49
CA ALA A 15 -0.09 -7.29 -6.78
C ALA A 15 -0.61 -7.94 -5.50
N ILE A 16 -0.62 -7.17 -4.40
CA ILE A 16 -1.25 -7.55 -3.13
C ILE A 16 -2.45 -6.65 -2.92
N ILE A 17 -3.61 -7.26 -2.74
CA ILE A 17 -4.89 -6.59 -2.57
C ILE A 17 -5.45 -6.97 -1.19
N PRO A 18 -5.21 -6.14 -0.15
CA PRO A 18 -5.86 -6.33 1.13
C PRO A 18 -7.35 -6.03 1.01
N CYS A 19 -8.19 -6.94 1.51
CA CYS A 19 -9.64 -6.87 1.39
C CYS A 19 -10.29 -6.97 2.77
N HIS A 20 -11.20 -6.03 3.08
CA HIS A 20 -12.11 -6.12 4.22
C HIS A 20 -13.37 -5.29 3.95
N ARG A 21 -14.53 -5.97 3.80
CA ARG A 21 -15.83 -5.35 3.50
C ARG A 21 -15.81 -4.53 2.20
N VAL A 22 -15.40 -5.15 1.10
CA VAL A 22 -15.28 -4.53 -0.22
C VAL A 22 -16.07 -5.29 -1.30
N GLU A 23 -17.16 -5.98 -0.90
CA GLU A 23 -17.97 -6.78 -1.83
C GLU A 23 -18.54 -5.98 -3.00
N ALA A 24 -18.83 -4.68 -2.78
CA ALA A 24 -19.38 -3.82 -3.82
C ALA A 24 -18.34 -3.43 -4.89
N GLU A 25 -17.09 -3.28 -4.51
CA GLU A 25 -16.01 -2.72 -5.34
C GLU A 25 -15.07 -3.79 -5.90
N ILE A 26 -14.89 -4.92 -5.20
CA ILE A 26 -13.84 -5.89 -5.49
C ILE A 26 -13.93 -6.50 -6.90
N GLY A 27 -15.14 -6.70 -7.40
CA GLY A 27 -15.34 -7.21 -8.77
C GLY A 27 -14.81 -6.25 -9.84
N MET A 28 -15.02 -4.95 -9.65
CA MET A 28 -14.52 -3.89 -10.52
C MET A 28 -12.99 -3.76 -10.41
N VAL A 29 -12.45 -3.88 -9.18
CA VAL A 29 -10.98 -3.89 -8.97
C VAL A 29 -10.36 -5.04 -9.75
N ILE A 30 -10.84 -6.28 -9.60
CA ILE A 30 -10.34 -7.45 -10.32
C ILE A 30 -10.33 -7.21 -11.83
N ALA A 31 -11.44 -6.69 -12.39
CA ALA A 31 -11.57 -6.43 -13.82
C ALA A 31 -10.61 -5.35 -14.34
N SER A 32 -10.13 -4.45 -13.47
CA SER A 32 -9.22 -3.36 -13.83
C SER A 32 -7.74 -3.76 -13.85
N LEU A 33 -7.39 -4.92 -13.26
CA LEU A 33 -5.99 -5.32 -13.08
C LEU A 33 -5.35 -5.75 -14.41
N PRO A 34 -4.23 -5.13 -14.81
CA PRO A 34 -3.63 -5.35 -16.12
C PRO A 34 -2.94 -6.72 -16.24
N PRO A 35 -2.79 -7.24 -17.48
CA PRO A 35 -2.25 -8.58 -17.74
C PRO A 35 -0.76 -8.74 -17.41
N TYR A 36 0.02 -7.67 -17.34
CA TYR A 36 1.44 -7.76 -16.98
C TYR A 36 1.68 -8.04 -15.48
N LEU A 37 0.63 -8.01 -14.64
CA LEU A 37 0.71 -8.53 -13.28
C LEU A 37 0.65 -10.06 -13.33
N THR A 38 1.73 -10.71 -12.89
CA THR A 38 1.88 -12.17 -13.00
C THR A 38 1.08 -12.92 -11.93
N HIS A 39 0.91 -12.34 -10.74
CA HIS A 39 0.10 -12.89 -9.66
C HIS A 39 -0.67 -11.78 -8.95
N LEU A 40 -1.87 -12.13 -8.50
CA LEU A 40 -2.82 -11.25 -7.81
C LEU A 40 -3.15 -11.88 -6.46
N ILE A 41 -2.52 -11.43 -5.39
CA ILE A 41 -2.70 -11.96 -4.04
C ILE A 41 -3.78 -11.14 -3.34
N PHE A 42 -4.97 -11.71 -3.23
CA PHE A 42 -6.06 -11.15 -2.44
C PHE A 42 -5.96 -11.70 -1.01
N VAL A 43 -5.84 -10.81 -0.04
CA VAL A 43 -5.83 -11.20 1.37
C VAL A 43 -7.12 -10.72 2.01
N ASP A 44 -8.06 -11.63 2.18
CA ASP A 44 -9.32 -11.37 2.88
C ASP A 44 -9.09 -11.37 4.39
N ASP A 45 -9.19 -10.19 4.99
CA ASP A 45 -8.94 -10.00 6.41
C ASP A 45 -10.18 -10.24 7.26
N ALA A 46 -10.73 -11.48 7.14
CA ALA A 46 -11.96 -11.93 7.80
C ALA A 46 -13.14 -11.01 7.50
N SER A 47 -13.41 -10.76 6.23
CA SER A 47 -14.60 -10.01 5.80
C SER A 47 -15.88 -10.74 6.20
N PRO A 48 -16.86 -10.05 6.79
CA PRO A 48 -18.15 -10.64 7.14
C PRO A 48 -19.14 -10.67 5.97
N ASP A 49 -18.81 -10.01 4.86
CA ASP A 49 -19.57 -9.89 3.63
C ASP A 49 -19.12 -10.93 2.58
N ARG A 50 -19.61 -10.80 1.35
CA ARG A 50 -19.31 -11.74 0.26
C ARG A 50 -17.99 -11.46 -0.47
N THR A 51 -17.10 -10.61 0.07
CA THR A 51 -15.83 -10.25 -0.55
C THR A 51 -15.03 -11.49 -0.96
N ALA A 52 -14.81 -12.43 -0.02
CA ALA A 52 -14.02 -13.63 -0.28
C ALA A 52 -14.65 -14.54 -1.34
N GLU A 53 -15.99 -14.67 -1.35
CA GLU A 53 -16.71 -15.49 -2.34
C GLU A 53 -16.54 -14.94 -3.77
N ILE A 54 -16.61 -13.60 -3.92
CA ILE A 54 -16.44 -12.94 -5.23
C ILE A 54 -15.02 -13.18 -5.76
N VAL A 55 -14.00 -13.05 -4.90
CA VAL A 55 -12.61 -13.33 -5.29
C VAL A 55 -12.42 -14.81 -5.65
N GLU A 56 -13.02 -15.73 -4.89
CA GLU A 56 -12.96 -17.17 -5.16
C GLU A 56 -13.62 -17.53 -6.49
N MET A 57 -14.74 -16.92 -6.81
CA MET A 57 -15.38 -17.09 -8.12
C MET A 57 -14.51 -16.57 -9.27
N ALA A 58 -13.86 -15.43 -9.10
CA ALA A 58 -12.95 -14.86 -10.07
C ALA A 58 -11.70 -15.75 -10.29
N ALA A 59 -11.18 -16.34 -9.21
CA ALA A 59 -10.02 -17.24 -9.27
C ALA A 59 -10.25 -18.49 -10.14
N ARG A 60 -11.51 -18.90 -10.35
CA ARG A 60 -11.84 -20.02 -11.26
C ARG A 60 -11.57 -19.68 -12.72
N ASN A 61 -11.59 -18.38 -13.07
CA ASN A 61 -11.44 -17.90 -14.44
C ASN A 61 -10.10 -17.17 -14.68
N ASP A 62 -9.39 -16.79 -13.63
CA ASP A 62 -8.07 -16.14 -13.72
C ASP A 62 -7.07 -16.84 -12.80
N SER A 63 -6.20 -17.65 -13.39
CA SER A 63 -5.20 -18.45 -12.68
C SER A 63 -4.13 -17.62 -11.96
N ARG A 64 -4.06 -16.30 -12.21
CA ARG A 64 -3.17 -15.38 -11.50
C ARG A 64 -3.64 -15.10 -10.06
N ILE A 65 -4.94 -15.31 -9.78
CA ILE A 65 -5.57 -14.97 -8.51
C ILE A 65 -5.22 -16.03 -7.45
N ILE A 66 -4.69 -15.55 -6.33
CA ILE A 66 -4.41 -16.32 -5.12
C ILE A 66 -5.21 -15.68 -4.00
N LEU A 67 -6.18 -16.40 -3.44
CA LEU A 67 -6.94 -15.94 -2.27
C LEU A 67 -6.35 -16.53 -1.00
N ILE A 68 -6.05 -15.65 -0.03
CA ILE A 68 -5.66 -16.02 1.33
C ILE A 68 -6.72 -15.45 2.28
N ARG A 69 -7.28 -16.30 3.15
CA ARG A 69 -8.32 -15.90 4.11
C ARG A 69 -7.79 -15.94 5.52
N HIS A 70 -7.90 -14.84 6.24
CA HIS A 70 -7.62 -14.79 7.68
C HIS A 70 -8.81 -15.34 8.46
N GLN A 71 -8.53 -16.02 9.57
CA GLN A 71 -9.58 -16.48 10.49
C GLN A 71 -10.15 -15.35 11.36
N LYS A 72 -9.37 -14.28 11.56
CA LYS A 72 -9.74 -13.07 12.32
C LYS A 72 -9.09 -11.85 11.69
N ASN A 73 -9.74 -10.70 11.81
CA ASN A 73 -9.22 -9.43 11.33
C ASN A 73 -7.88 -9.10 12.03
N GLN A 74 -6.85 -8.84 11.24
CA GLN A 74 -5.50 -8.49 11.68
C GLN A 74 -5.12 -7.05 11.30
N GLY A 75 -6.00 -6.34 10.62
CA GLY A 75 -5.77 -5.00 10.08
C GLY A 75 -5.01 -5.02 8.76
N VAL A 76 -5.01 -3.86 8.08
CA VAL A 76 -4.39 -3.69 6.75
C VAL A 76 -2.93 -4.12 6.73
N GLY A 77 -2.16 -3.77 7.77
CA GLY A 77 -0.76 -4.19 7.89
C GLY A 77 -0.61 -5.70 8.06
N GLY A 78 -1.53 -6.35 8.81
CA GLY A 78 -1.56 -7.81 8.94
C GLY A 78 -1.80 -8.49 7.61
N ALA A 79 -2.77 -8.01 6.83
CA ALA A 79 -3.06 -8.48 5.48
C ALA A 79 -1.85 -8.28 4.54
N MET A 80 -1.22 -7.10 4.59
CA MET A 80 -0.03 -6.81 3.79
C MET A 80 1.16 -7.71 4.15
N ILE A 81 1.43 -7.95 5.43
CA ILE A 81 2.51 -8.85 5.86
C ILE A 81 2.27 -10.28 5.34
N THR A 82 1.02 -10.74 5.36
CA THR A 82 0.64 -12.04 4.78
C THR A 82 0.88 -12.06 3.27
N GLY A 83 0.45 -11.03 2.56
CA GLY A 83 0.68 -10.87 1.12
C GLY A 83 2.16 -10.77 0.77
N PHE A 84 2.96 -10.03 1.53
CA PHE A 84 4.40 -9.90 1.34
C PHE A 84 5.13 -11.26 1.48
N ARG A 85 4.80 -12.05 2.50
CA ARG A 85 5.36 -13.39 2.65
C ARG A 85 5.03 -14.25 1.43
N LYS A 86 3.79 -14.22 0.97
CA LYS A 86 3.38 -14.97 -0.22
C LYS A 86 4.08 -14.47 -1.49
N ALA A 87 4.26 -13.16 -1.67
CA ALA A 87 5.00 -12.60 -2.79
C ALA A 87 6.49 -13.03 -2.79
N LEU A 88 7.12 -13.10 -1.60
CA LEU A 88 8.49 -13.61 -1.45
C LEU A 88 8.57 -15.12 -1.75
N GLU A 89 7.60 -15.93 -1.34
CA GLU A 89 7.52 -17.36 -1.71
C GLU A 89 7.39 -17.57 -3.23
N LEU A 90 6.83 -16.60 -3.93
CA LEU A 90 6.69 -16.60 -5.39
C LEU A 90 7.91 -16.03 -6.11
N ASP A 91 8.98 -15.64 -5.40
CA ASP A 91 10.16 -14.97 -5.95
C ASP A 91 9.80 -13.73 -6.77
N ALA A 92 8.95 -12.86 -6.24
CA ALA A 92 8.52 -11.64 -6.91
C ALA A 92 9.69 -10.67 -7.13
N ASP A 93 9.85 -10.16 -8.36
CA ASP A 93 10.79 -9.09 -8.66
C ASP A 93 10.28 -7.74 -8.15
N LEU A 94 8.99 -7.48 -8.38
CA LEU A 94 8.29 -6.27 -7.97
C LEU A 94 7.00 -6.66 -7.24
N VAL A 95 6.71 -5.95 -6.15
CA VAL A 95 5.47 -6.10 -5.40
C VAL A 95 4.76 -4.77 -5.33
N VAL A 96 3.46 -4.73 -5.67
CA VAL A 96 2.63 -3.53 -5.60
C VAL A 96 1.41 -3.76 -4.70
N LYS A 97 1.08 -2.79 -3.85
CA LYS A 97 -0.15 -2.76 -3.07
C LYS A 97 -1.22 -2.00 -3.83
N ILE A 98 -2.39 -2.59 -3.94
CA ILE A 98 -3.60 -1.98 -4.51
C ILE A 98 -4.73 -2.21 -3.52
N ASP A 99 -5.41 -1.15 -3.07
CA ASP A 99 -6.53 -1.31 -2.12
C ASP A 99 -7.78 -1.87 -2.84
N GLY A 100 -8.50 -2.75 -2.14
CA GLY A 100 -9.67 -3.44 -2.68
C GLY A 100 -10.93 -2.57 -2.81
N ASP A 101 -10.87 -1.29 -2.36
CA ASP A 101 -11.98 -0.31 -2.38
C ASP A 101 -12.12 0.45 -3.71
N GLY A 102 -11.27 0.18 -4.70
CA GLY A 102 -11.34 0.80 -6.04
C GLY A 102 -10.88 2.25 -6.10
N GLN A 103 -10.34 2.83 -5.02
CA GLN A 103 -9.83 4.21 -5.03
C GLN A 103 -8.51 4.35 -5.81
N MET A 104 -7.78 3.26 -5.99
CA MET A 104 -6.52 3.21 -6.74
C MET A 104 -6.76 2.77 -8.17
N ASP A 105 -6.51 3.68 -9.14
CA ASP A 105 -6.69 3.36 -10.55
C ASP A 105 -5.45 2.65 -11.10
N ALA A 106 -5.66 1.43 -11.62
CA ALA A 106 -4.60 0.62 -12.21
C ALA A 106 -3.91 1.28 -13.42
N VAL A 107 -4.53 2.31 -14.03
CA VAL A 107 -3.91 3.11 -15.12
C VAL A 107 -2.62 3.79 -14.66
N HIS A 108 -2.45 4.05 -13.35
CA HIS A 108 -1.26 4.68 -12.78
C HIS A 108 -0.15 3.70 -12.42
N LEU A 109 -0.39 2.39 -12.50
CA LEU A 109 0.62 1.37 -12.20
C LEU A 109 1.92 1.51 -13.00
N PRO A 110 1.89 1.75 -14.32
CA PRO A 110 3.15 1.94 -15.06
C PRO A 110 3.97 3.11 -14.55
N ALA A 111 3.34 4.22 -14.16
CA ALA A 111 4.03 5.38 -13.59
C ALA A 111 4.64 5.06 -12.21
N LEU A 112 3.89 4.32 -11.36
CA LEU A 112 4.35 3.89 -10.04
C LEU A 112 5.52 2.92 -10.13
N LEU A 113 5.49 1.99 -11.08
CA LEU A 113 6.48 0.94 -11.24
C LEU A 113 7.73 1.39 -12.02
N ALA A 114 7.62 2.42 -12.89
CA ALA A 114 8.72 2.87 -13.74
C ALA A 114 10.05 3.14 -13.00
N PRO A 115 10.09 3.85 -11.86
CA PRO A 115 11.36 4.07 -11.16
C PRO A 115 11.99 2.79 -10.61
N LEU A 116 11.18 1.78 -10.29
CA LEU A 116 11.69 0.46 -9.88
C LEU A 116 12.27 -0.28 -11.09
N VAL A 117 11.54 -0.35 -12.19
CA VAL A 117 11.98 -0.99 -13.44
C VAL A 117 13.31 -0.43 -13.90
N TYR A 118 13.48 0.90 -13.84
CA TYR A 118 14.70 1.58 -14.26
C TYR A 118 15.76 1.70 -13.14
N LYS A 119 15.57 1.00 -12.00
CA LYS A 119 16.52 0.98 -10.86
C LYS A 119 16.84 2.37 -10.30
N GLN A 120 15.89 3.28 -10.36
CA GLN A 120 16.02 4.66 -9.86
C GLN A 120 15.45 4.81 -8.43
N ALA A 121 14.76 3.79 -7.93
CA ALA A 121 14.22 3.72 -6.58
C ALA A 121 14.11 2.25 -6.16
N ASP A 122 14.07 2.01 -4.85
CA ASP A 122 13.83 0.72 -4.22
C ASP A 122 12.37 0.57 -3.80
N TYR A 123 11.73 1.71 -3.53
CA TYR A 123 10.34 1.81 -3.14
C TYR A 123 9.72 3.06 -3.77
N THR A 124 8.52 2.92 -4.28
CA THR A 124 7.75 4.04 -4.83
C THR A 124 6.41 4.18 -4.12
N LYS A 125 5.92 5.41 -4.05
CA LYS A 125 4.71 5.75 -3.32
C LYS A 125 3.92 6.79 -4.10
N GLY A 126 2.60 6.61 -4.19
CA GLY A 126 1.71 7.59 -4.79
C GLY A 126 1.67 8.88 -3.95
N ASN A 127 1.56 10.02 -4.61
CA ASN A 127 1.45 11.33 -3.98
C ASN A 127 0.24 12.08 -4.51
N ARG A 128 -0.77 12.27 -3.66
CA ARG A 128 -2.04 12.96 -3.97
C ARG A 128 -1.97 14.46 -3.76
N PHE A 129 -0.97 14.96 -3.01
CA PHE A 129 -0.89 16.36 -2.60
C PHE A 129 -0.35 17.30 -3.70
N ARG A 130 0.02 16.80 -4.87
CA ARG A 130 0.32 17.65 -6.02
C ARG A 130 -0.92 18.22 -6.72
N ASP A 131 -2.12 17.75 -6.36
CA ASP A 131 -3.36 18.38 -6.81
C ASP A 131 -3.74 19.54 -5.87
N PHE A 132 -3.29 20.74 -6.23
CA PHE A 132 -3.55 21.98 -5.50
C PHE A 132 -5.06 22.29 -5.38
N GLN A 133 -5.87 21.87 -6.34
CA GLN A 133 -7.32 22.11 -6.32
C GLN A 133 -8.01 21.23 -5.28
N ALA A 134 -7.55 20.00 -5.12
CA ALA A 134 -8.06 19.10 -4.08
C ALA A 134 -7.69 19.59 -2.66
N LEU A 135 -6.49 20.16 -2.48
CA LEU A 135 -6.05 20.76 -1.22
C LEU A 135 -6.87 21.99 -0.83
N GLN A 136 -7.29 22.81 -1.79
CA GLN A 136 -8.12 24.01 -1.54
C GLN A 136 -9.53 23.66 -1.03
N LYS A 137 -10.09 22.53 -1.46
CA LYS A 137 -11.42 22.05 -1.03
C LYS A 137 -11.42 21.40 0.36
N MET A 138 -10.23 21.17 0.95
CA MET A 138 -10.12 20.51 2.26
C MET A 138 -10.33 21.51 3.40
N PRO A 139 -11.15 21.18 4.43
CA PRO A 139 -11.33 22.02 5.61
C PRO A 139 -9.98 22.37 6.26
N PRO A 140 -9.79 23.65 6.73
CA PRO A 140 -8.50 24.12 7.20
C PRO A 140 -7.95 23.31 8.41
N LEU A 141 -8.82 22.87 9.30
CA LEU A 141 -8.44 22.03 10.44
C LEU A 141 -7.88 20.66 9.99
N ARG A 142 -8.51 20.03 8.99
CA ARG A 142 -8.06 18.76 8.41
C ARG A 142 -6.74 18.94 7.67
N ARG A 143 -6.58 20.05 6.96
CA ARG A 143 -5.34 20.40 6.27
C ARG A 143 -4.17 20.59 7.25
N PHE A 144 -4.40 21.31 8.35
CA PHE A 144 -3.40 21.48 9.40
C PHE A 144 -3.02 20.14 10.06
N GLY A 145 -4.01 19.30 10.40
CA GLY A 145 -3.78 17.97 10.95
C GLY A 145 -2.95 17.08 10.02
N ASN A 146 -3.22 17.10 8.72
CA ASN A 146 -2.45 16.34 7.73
C ASN A 146 -1.01 16.85 7.59
N ILE A 147 -0.79 18.17 7.65
CA ILE A 147 0.55 18.76 7.62
C ILE A 147 1.34 18.36 8.88
N ALA A 148 0.73 18.46 10.05
CA ALA A 148 1.37 18.10 11.32
C ALA A 148 1.71 16.60 11.35
N LEU A 149 0.77 15.73 10.94
CA LEU A 149 1.00 14.28 10.84
C LEU A 149 2.09 13.97 9.82
N GLY A 150 2.08 14.64 8.66
CA GLY A 150 3.11 14.51 7.64
C GLY A 150 4.50 14.89 8.16
N PHE A 151 4.60 15.98 8.92
CA PHE A 151 5.86 16.40 9.55
C PHE A 151 6.35 15.37 10.58
N LEU A 152 5.47 14.91 11.48
CA LEU A 152 5.80 13.88 12.47
C LEU A 152 6.25 12.57 11.80
N THR A 153 5.58 12.16 10.73
CA THR A 153 5.96 10.96 9.97
C THR A 153 7.34 11.13 9.32
N LYS A 154 7.63 12.30 8.73
CA LYS A 154 8.96 12.60 8.17
C LYS A 154 10.06 12.54 9.23
N ALA A 155 9.81 13.13 10.40
CA ALA A 155 10.75 13.10 11.51
C ALA A 155 10.98 11.67 12.04
N ALA A 156 9.91 10.86 12.11
CA ALA A 156 9.98 9.48 12.58
C ALA A 156 10.61 8.50 11.56
N THR A 157 10.48 8.78 10.26
CA THR A 157 10.94 7.89 9.19
C THR A 157 12.22 8.33 8.50
N GLY A 158 12.69 9.56 8.73
CA GLY A 158 13.89 10.11 8.08
C GLY A 158 13.71 10.56 6.62
N TYR A 159 12.57 10.27 5.97
CA TYR A 159 12.31 10.64 4.57
C TYR A 159 11.68 12.03 4.46
N TRP A 160 12.50 13.07 4.43
CA TRP A 160 12.06 14.47 4.33
C TRP A 160 11.52 14.85 2.95
N ASN A 161 11.87 14.10 1.92
CA ASN A 161 11.47 14.29 0.53
C ASN A 161 10.07 13.74 0.19
N LEU A 162 9.41 13.00 1.10
CA LEU A 162 8.08 12.46 0.88
C LEU A 162 7.00 13.48 1.23
N PHE A 163 6.00 13.66 0.36
CA PHE A 163 4.90 14.61 0.59
C PHE A 163 3.62 13.93 1.08
N ASP A 164 3.35 12.69 0.69
CA ASP A 164 2.17 11.93 1.11
C ASP A 164 2.57 10.61 1.81
N PRO A 165 3.05 10.66 3.06
CA PRO A 165 3.56 9.46 3.74
C PRO A 165 2.47 8.43 4.08
N THR A 166 1.19 8.80 4.02
CA THR A 166 0.05 7.94 4.36
C THR A 166 -0.66 7.34 3.15
N ASN A 167 -0.20 7.62 1.93
CA ASN A 167 -0.78 7.01 0.74
C ASN A 167 -0.48 5.50 0.70
N GLY A 168 -1.51 4.68 0.50
CA GLY A 168 -1.40 3.23 0.46
C GLY A 168 -0.98 2.67 -0.90
N PHE A 169 -0.99 3.45 -1.99
CA PHE A 169 -0.59 2.99 -3.31
C PHE A 169 0.93 2.99 -3.42
N VAL A 170 1.54 1.84 -3.23
CA VAL A 170 2.99 1.69 -3.07
C VAL A 170 3.51 0.48 -3.85
N ALA A 171 4.77 0.56 -4.26
CA ALA A 171 5.46 -0.58 -4.84
C ALA A 171 6.90 -0.70 -4.32
N ILE A 172 7.42 -1.92 -4.29
CA ILE A 172 8.72 -2.25 -3.71
C ILE A 172 9.42 -3.33 -4.53
N HIS A 173 10.75 -3.26 -4.61
CA HIS A 173 11.55 -4.37 -5.11
C HIS A 173 11.48 -5.58 -4.18
N GLY A 174 11.28 -6.79 -4.72
CA GLY A 174 11.28 -8.04 -3.96
C GLY A 174 12.56 -8.24 -3.13
N LYS A 175 13.70 -7.86 -3.68
CA LYS A 175 15.01 -7.94 -2.99
C LYS A 175 15.09 -7.03 -1.74
N VAL A 176 14.46 -5.86 -1.79
CA VAL A 176 14.41 -4.93 -0.65
C VAL A 176 13.38 -5.40 0.35
N LEU A 177 12.21 -5.88 -0.14
CA LEU A 177 11.18 -6.49 0.70
C LEU A 177 11.72 -7.67 1.53
N ALA A 178 12.57 -8.52 0.94
CA ALA A 178 13.18 -9.65 1.62
C ALA A 178 14.09 -9.27 2.80
N GLN A 179 14.62 -8.04 2.80
CA GLN A 179 15.48 -7.53 3.88
C GLN A 179 14.69 -6.86 5.00
N LEU A 180 13.40 -6.54 4.77
CA LEU A 180 12.58 -5.89 5.79
C LEU A 180 12.22 -6.87 6.92
N PRO A 181 12.33 -6.44 8.18
CA PRO A 181 11.91 -7.25 9.32
C PRO A 181 10.38 -7.25 9.44
N LEU A 182 9.69 -8.03 8.59
CA LEU A 182 8.23 -8.07 8.49
C LEU A 182 7.53 -8.31 9.83
N GLY A 183 8.20 -8.99 10.78
CA GLY A 183 7.67 -9.21 12.13
C GLY A 183 7.65 -7.96 13.02
N ARG A 184 8.35 -6.89 12.65
CA ARG A 184 8.40 -5.60 13.38
C ARG A 184 7.51 -4.53 12.76
N ILE A 185 6.94 -4.79 11.59
CA ILE A 185 6.04 -3.86 10.90
C ILE A 185 4.69 -3.85 11.62
N ASP A 186 4.13 -2.66 11.80
CA ASP A 186 2.82 -2.48 12.45
C ASP A 186 1.71 -3.13 11.62
N LYS A 187 0.79 -3.81 12.30
CA LYS A 187 -0.33 -4.50 11.63
C LYS A 187 -1.55 -3.62 11.43
N GLY A 188 -1.59 -2.47 12.09
CA GLY A 188 -2.74 -1.56 12.08
C GLY A 188 -2.49 -0.31 11.26
N TYR A 189 -2.92 0.81 11.82
CA TYR A 189 -2.94 2.11 11.17
C TYR A 189 -1.54 2.68 10.83
N PHE A 190 -0.51 2.30 11.60
CA PHE A 190 0.86 2.77 11.39
C PHE A 190 1.67 1.88 10.43
N PHE A 191 1.02 1.02 9.67
CA PHE A 191 1.66 0.13 8.70
C PHE A 191 2.61 0.91 7.77
N GLU A 192 2.10 1.94 7.07
CA GLU A 192 2.89 2.73 6.11
C GLU A 192 4.07 3.44 6.77
N THR A 193 3.87 3.97 7.97
CA THR A 193 4.93 4.66 8.73
C THR A 193 6.02 3.68 9.15
N SER A 194 5.65 2.50 9.65
CA SER A 194 6.60 1.48 10.07
C SER A 194 7.36 0.87 8.88
N MET A 195 6.71 0.74 7.72
CA MET A 195 7.37 0.36 6.46
C MET A 195 8.45 1.37 6.09
N LEU A 196 8.12 2.67 6.08
CA LEU A 196 9.07 3.74 5.76
C LEU A 196 10.25 3.76 6.75
N ALA A 197 10.00 3.57 8.05
CA ALA A 197 11.06 3.49 9.04
C ALA A 197 12.00 2.29 8.79
N GLY A 198 11.44 1.12 8.45
CA GLY A 198 12.22 -0.06 8.08
C GLY A 198 13.07 0.18 6.81
N LEU A 199 12.49 0.81 5.79
CA LEU A 199 13.18 1.17 4.55
C LEU A 199 14.32 2.16 4.79
N TYR A 200 14.12 3.16 5.68
CA TYR A 200 15.17 4.10 6.04
C TYR A 200 16.38 3.43 6.70
N LEU A 201 16.13 2.48 7.61
CA LEU A 201 17.20 1.70 8.23
C LEU A 201 17.99 0.83 7.24
N LEU A 202 17.37 0.44 6.12
CA LEU A 202 18.03 -0.28 5.02
C LEU A 202 18.76 0.66 4.04
N GLY A 203 18.64 1.99 4.21
CA GLY A 203 19.17 2.97 3.25
C GLY A 203 18.47 2.95 1.90
N ALA A 204 17.22 2.45 1.84
CA ALA A 204 16.47 2.31 0.60
C ALA A 204 16.13 3.67 -0.04
N VAL A 205 16.21 3.75 -1.36
CA VAL A 205 15.82 4.94 -2.13
C VAL A 205 14.31 4.95 -2.32
N VAL A 206 13.64 5.96 -1.73
CA VAL A 206 12.19 6.12 -1.83
C VAL A 206 11.82 7.31 -2.71
N LYS A 207 10.88 7.11 -3.65
CA LYS A 207 10.38 8.18 -4.55
C LYS A 207 8.87 8.33 -4.48
N ASP A 208 8.42 9.60 -4.41
CA ASP A 208 7.02 9.99 -4.58
C ASP A 208 6.66 10.10 -6.07
N ILE A 209 5.53 9.48 -6.44
CA ILE A 209 5.00 9.52 -7.80
C ILE A 209 3.70 10.33 -7.80
N PRO A 210 3.64 11.45 -8.53
CA PRO A 210 2.43 12.26 -8.60
C PRO A 210 1.25 11.48 -9.16
N MET A 211 0.11 11.53 -8.48
CA MET A 211 -1.12 10.87 -8.90
C MET A 211 -2.32 11.78 -8.64
N PRO A 212 -3.34 11.78 -9.51
CA PRO A 212 -4.58 12.46 -9.21
C PRO A 212 -5.25 11.83 -8.01
N ALA A 213 -5.80 12.65 -7.12
CA ALA A 213 -6.59 12.18 -5.99
C ALA A 213 -7.99 11.78 -6.48
N ARG A 214 -8.39 10.52 -6.28
CA ARG A 214 -9.81 10.14 -6.38
C ARG A 214 -10.39 10.14 -4.97
N TYR A 215 -11.31 11.06 -4.69
CA TYR A 215 -12.09 11.07 -3.46
C TYR A 215 -13.43 10.38 -3.75
N GLY A 216 -13.65 9.23 -3.14
CA GLY A 216 -14.98 8.59 -3.08
C GLY A 216 -15.90 9.36 -2.12
N THR A 217 -17.18 9.03 -2.14
CA THR A 217 -18.22 9.58 -1.24
C THR A 217 -18.12 9.06 0.20
N GLU A 218 -17.02 8.42 0.58
CA GLU A 218 -16.88 7.79 1.87
C GLU A 218 -16.80 8.77 3.03
N VAL A 219 -17.66 8.55 4.01
CA VAL A 219 -17.61 9.21 5.32
C VAL A 219 -16.38 8.66 6.06
N SER A 220 -15.35 9.48 6.20
CA SER A 220 -14.17 9.17 7.00
C SER A 220 -14.57 8.83 8.44
N ASN A 221 -14.50 7.56 8.81
CA ASN A 221 -14.73 7.07 10.18
C ASN A 221 -13.60 7.45 11.17
N LEU A 222 -12.75 8.38 10.79
CA LEU A 222 -11.68 8.94 11.61
C LEU A 222 -12.21 10.08 12.46
N SER A 223 -12.62 9.82 13.70
CA SER A 223 -12.58 10.84 14.74
C SER A 223 -11.10 11.17 14.98
N SER A 224 -10.64 12.27 14.37
CA SER A 224 -9.23 12.65 14.23
C SER A 224 -8.51 12.86 15.59
N ILE A 225 -9.23 13.02 16.69
CA ILE A 225 -8.69 13.33 18.01
C ILE A 225 -8.46 12.09 18.87
N ALA A 226 -9.30 11.06 18.76
CA ALA A 226 -9.17 9.86 19.60
C ALA A 226 -7.98 8.97 19.23
N ARG A 227 -7.47 9.04 17.99
CA ARG A 227 -6.33 8.23 17.53
C ARG A 227 -4.96 8.87 17.74
N CYS A 228 -4.89 10.20 17.84
CA CYS A 228 -3.63 10.87 18.26
C CYS A 228 -3.28 10.59 19.72
N LEU A 229 -4.29 10.27 20.55
CA LEU A 229 -4.09 9.99 21.99
C LEU A 229 -3.77 8.51 22.26
N SER A 230 -3.90 7.63 21.28
CA SER A 230 -3.52 6.20 21.37
C SER A 230 -2.14 5.91 20.78
N PHE A 231 -1.21 6.85 20.85
CA PHE A 231 0.20 6.59 20.55
C PHE A 231 0.69 5.53 21.55
N PRO A 232 0.99 4.29 21.12
CA PRO A 232 1.50 3.30 22.07
C PRO A 232 2.88 3.76 22.52
N GLN A 233 3.08 3.82 23.83
CA GLN A 233 4.38 4.04 24.46
C GLN A 233 5.46 3.04 24.01
N SER A 234 5.06 1.98 23.31
CA SER A 234 5.93 0.94 22.77
C SER A 234 6.89 1.38 21.65
N CYS A 235 6.71 2.55 21.04
CA CYS A 235 7.63 3.02 19.99
C CYS A 235 8.90 3.67 20.55
N CYS A 236 8.83 4.25 21.78
CA CYS A 236 9.96 4.96 22.38
C CYS A 236 10.91 4.05 23.13
N GLU A 237 10.41 2.91 23.69
CA GLU A 237 11.26 2.01 24.49
C GLU A 237 12.08 1.00 23.66
N ARG A 238 11.78 0.81 22.39
CA ARG A 238 12.49 -0.17 21.54
C ARG A 238 13.63 0.40 20.70
N SER A 239 13.84 1.72 20.72
CA SER A 239 14.94 2.36 19.94
C SER A 239 16.27 2.47 20.71
N PHE A 240 16.34 2.08 21.99
CA PHE A 240 17.54 2.24 22.81
C PHE A 240 18.09 0.94 23.41
N ALA A 241 17.69 -0.23 22.89
CA ALA A 241 18.29 -1.51 23.28
C ALA A 241 18.81 -2.24 22.05
N ALA A 242 20.03 -1.89 21.65
CA ALA A 242 20.94 -2.70 20.84
C ALA A 242 22.34 -2.49 21.38
#